data_e5708159229c079a3a5f57b527fc4642
#
_entry.id   e5708159229c079a3a5f57b527fc4642
#
_cell.length_a   1.000
_cell.length_b   1.000
_cell.length_c   1.000
_cell.angle_alpha   90.00
_cell.angle_beta   90.00
_cell.angle_gamma   90.00
#
_symmetry.space_group_name_H-M   'P 1'
#
loop_
_entity.id
_entity.type
_entity.pdbx_description
1 polymer ?
#
loop_
_entity_poly.entity_id
_entity_poly.type
_entity_poly.pdbx_seq_one_letter_code
_entity_poly.pdbx_strand_id
1 'polypeptide(L)'
;KLISYGLTNRRKILIEGNPGTGKTLTASIIASELSLPLYTVQLDKIVTKFMGETSAKLRQVFDSIASSLGVYLFDEFDAIGADRSLDNEVGEMRRILNSFLQFIEQDTSESIIIAATNNQKLLDQALFRRFDDVLHYTLPTPKEIDHLFKYKITSFDTCFTTSKEMINAAKGLSHAEIARVCDDAIKNSILNDIAITNKAIIELLNERHDIYTCKEA
;
A
#
# COMPACT_ATOMS: atom_id res chain seq x y z
N LYS A 1 14.18 -21.86 16.53
CA LYS A 1 15.61 -21.91 16.17
C LYS A 1 16.28 -20.53 16.34
N LEU A 2 15.71 -19.42 15.82
CA LEU A 2 16.27 -18.06 15.99
C LEU A 2 16.33 -17.65 17.47
N ILE A 3 15.25 -17.87 18.21
CA ILE A 3 15.13 -17.50 19.62
C ILE A 3 16.20 -18.18 20.49
N SER A 4 16.59 -19.42 20.18
CA SER A 4 17.65 -20.13 20.92
C SER A 4 19.05 -19.52 20.73
N TYR A 5 19.20 -18.63 19.74
CA TYR A 5 20.41 -17.85 19.48
C TYR A 5 20.28 -16.38 19.91
N GLY A 6 19.21 -16.02 20.63
CA GLY A 6 18.94 -14.63 21.05
C GLY A 6 18.55 -13.70 19.90
N LEU A 7 18.14 -14.28 18.76
CA LEU A 7 17.70 -13.50 17.58
C LEU A 7 16.17 -13.37 17.56
N THR A 8 15.69 -12.20 17.22
CA THR A 8 14.26 -11.93 17.02
C THR A 8 13.88 -12.09 15.54
N ASN A 9 12.61 -12.45 15.28
CA ASN A 9 12.07 -12.47 13.93
C ASN A 9 11.90 -11.03 13.41
N ARG A 10 12.16 -10.82 12.11
CA ARG A 10 11.79 -9.60 11.42
C ARG A 10 10.28 -9.61 11.20
N ARG A 11 9.57 -8.66 11.79
CA ARG A 11 8.11 -8.61 11.78
C ARG A 11 7.53 -7.19 11.72
N LYS A 12 8.38 -6.18 11.80
CA LYS A 12 8.01 -4.77 11.70
C LYS A 12 8.46 -4.25 10.35
N ILE A 13 7.51 -4.04 9.44
CA ILE A 13 7.78 -3.72 8.03
C ILE A 13 7.18 -2.36 7.70
N LEU A 14 7.97 -1.47 7.14
CA LEU A 14 7.51 -0.22 6.56
C LEU A 14 7.44 -0.38 5.04
N ILE A 15 6.29 -0.09 4.44
CA ILE A 15 6.10 -0.11 3.00
C ILE A 15 5.80 1.31 2.52
N GLU A 16 6.66 1.84 1.67
CA GLU A 16 6.49 3.16 1.10
C GLU A 16 6.40 3.11 -0.42
N GLY A 17 5.72 4.06 -1.02
CA GLY A 17 5.63 4.19 -2.48
C GLY A 17 4.34 4.82 -2.95
N ASN A 18 4.26 5.08 -4.24
CA ASN A 18 3.13 5.76 -4.85
C ASN A 18 1.79 5.02 -4.62
N PRO A 19 0.66 5.73 -4.65
CA PRO A 19 -0.66 5.11 -4.61
C PRO A 19 -0.82 4.06 -5.73
N GLY A 20 -1.52 2.97 -5.43
CA GLY A 20 -1.81 1.93 -6.41
C GLY A 20 -0.65 0.99 -6.76
N THR A 21 0.47 1.03 -6.02
CA THR A 21 1.63 0.15 -6.25
C THR A 21 1.52 -1.22 -5.57
N GLY A 22 0.49 -1.47 -4.74
CA GLY A 22 0.23 -2.78 -4.16
C GLY A 22 0.57 -2.91 -2.68
N LYS A 23 0.80 -1.82 -1.94
CA LYS A 23 1.17 -1.85 -0.52
C LYS A 23 0.17 -2.63 0.35
N THR A 24 -1.10 -2.27 0.28
CA THR A 24 -2.18 -2.94 1.01
C THR A 24 -2.37 -4.40 0.56
N LEU A 25 -2.19 -4.68 -0.75
CA LEU A 25 -2.24 -6.04 -1.29
C LEU A 25 -1.14 -6.92 -0.70
N THR A 26 0.06 -6.38 -0.51
CA THR A 26 1.17 -7.12 0.11
C THR A 26 0.82 -7.60 1.51
N ALA A 27 0.19 -6.76 2.34
CA ALA A 27 -0.25 -7.17 3.67
C ALA A 27 -1.27 -8.32 3.60
N SER A 28 -2.19 -8.28 2.63
CA SER A 28 -3.17 -9.34 2.40
C SER A 28 -2.50 -10.66 1.98
N ILE A 29 -1.50 -10.59 1.11
CA ILE A 29 -0.73 -11.76 0.66
C ILE A 29 0.05 -12.37 1.82
N ILE A 30 0.75 -11.55 2.61
CA ILE A 30 1.50 -12.02 3.79
C ILE A 30 0.56 -12.72 4.77
N ALA A 31 -0.60 -12.14 5.05
CA ALA A 31 -1.59 -12.75 5.94
C ALA A 31 -2.09 -14.11 5.41
N SER A 32 -2.37 -14.19 4.10
CA SER A 32 -2.80 -15.42 3.45
C SER A 32 -1.73 -16.50 3.47
N GLU A 33 -0.49 -16.18 3.11
CA GLU A 33 0.64 -17.14 3.09
C GLU A 33 0.97 -17.68 4.47
N LEU A 34 0.81 -16.87 5.50
CA LEU A 34 1.03 -17.28 6.89
C LEU A 34 -0.21 -17.88 7.55
N SER A 35 -1.35 -17.91 6.85
CA SER A 35 -2.64 -18.34 7.42
C SER A 35 -3.00 -17.57 8.70
N LEU A 36 -2.70 -16.28 8.74
CA LEU A 36 -2.99 -15.37 9.85
C LEU A 36 -4.12 -14.41 9.47
N PRO A 37 -4.93 -13.96 10.45
CA PRO A 37 -5.91 -12.90 10.20
C PRO A 37 -5.21 -11.58 9.86
N LEU A 38 -5.80 -10.81 8.93
CA LEU A 38 -5.40 -9.44 8.61
C LEU A 38 -6.30 -8.45 9.35
N TYR A 39 -5.69 -7.60 10.14
CA TYR A 39 -6.33 -6.48 10.81
C TYR A 39 -5.87 -5.16 10.19
N THR A 40 -6.78 -4.41 9.59
CA THR A 40 -6.47 -3.10 9.01
C THR A 40 -6.82 -1.99 9.99
N VAL A 41 -5.82 -1.22 10.37
CA VAL A 41 -5.94 -0.06 11.25
C VAL A 41 -5.96 1.20 10.38
N GLN A 42 -7.10 1.88 10.33
CA GLN A 42 -7.26 3.13 9.61
C GLN A 42 -6.88 4.29 10.54
N LEU A 43 -5.73 4.88 10.31
CA LEU A 43 -5.16 5.90 11.19
C LEU A 43 -5.94 7.21 11.17
N ASP A 44 -6.57 7.55 10.04
CA ASP A 44 -7.48 8.69 9.91
C ASP A 44 -8.67 8.63 10.88
N LYS A 45 -9.15 7.43 11.22
CA LYS A 45 -10.24 7.20 12.19
C LYS A 45 -9.78 7.17 13.65
N ILE A 46 -8.49 6.94 13.87
CA ILE A 46 -7.90 6.95 15.21
C ILE A 46 -7.55 8.37 15.65
N VAL A 47 -7.07 9.18 14.72
CA VAL A 47 -6.71 10.58 14.96
C VAL A 47 -7.98 11.37 15.24
N THR A 48 -8.11 11.90 16.46
CA THR A 48 -9.22 12.74 16.90
C THR A 48 -8.68 14.11 17.30
N LYS A 49 -9.56 15.13 17.33
CA LYS A 49 -9.20 16.49 17.77
C LYS A 49 -8.82 16.56 19.27
N PHE A 50 -9.03 15.48 20.03
CA PHE A 50 -8.72 15.42 21.46
C PHE A 50 -7.46 14.59 21.71
N MET A 51 -6.38 15.25 22.11
CA MET A 51 -5.03 14.68 22.26
C MET A 51 -4.97 13.40 23.10
N GLY A 52 -5.69 13.33 24.22
CA GLY A 52 -5.68 12.15 25.10
C GLY A 52 -6.33 10.91 24.49
N GLU A 53 -7.32 11.08 23.63
CA GLU A 53 -8.07 9.97 23.02
C GLU A 53 -7.25 9.22 21.95
N THR A 54 -6.48 9.93 21.13
CA THR A 54 -5.68 9.32 20.06
C THR A 54 -4.62 8.38 20.63
N SER A 55 -3.86 8.82 21.65
CA SER A 55 -2.86 7.97 22.30
C SER A 55 -3.49 6.79 23.02
N ALA A 56 -4.67 6.96 23.64
CA ALA A 56 -5.40 5.87 24.27
C ALA A 56 -5.91 4.83 23.25
N LYS A 57 -6.43 5.27 22.11
CA LYS A 57 -6.84 4.38 21.02
C LYS A 57 -5.66 3.62 20.42
N LEU A 58 -4.53 4.28 20.19
CA LEU A 58 -3.31 3.61 19.75
C LEU A 58 -2.86 2.54 20.74
N ARG A 59 -2.89 2.83 22.05
CA ARG A 59 -2.58 1.83 23.07
C ARG A 59 -3.49 0.62 22.98
N GLN A 60 -4.81 0.81 22.83
CA GLN A 60 -5.77 -0.30 22.66
C GLN A 60 -5.45 -1.17 21.44
N VAL A 61 -5.00 -0.55 20.34
CA VAL A 61 -4.56 -1.30 19.15
C VAL A 61 -3.33 -2.16 19.48
N PHE A 62 -2.33 -1.58 20.15
CA PHE A 62 -1.13 -2.34 20.53
C PHE A 62 -1.40 -3.42 21.59
N ASP A 63 -2.35 -3.19 22.51
CA ASP A 63 -2.83 -4.22 23.45
C ASP A 63 -3.50 -5.38 22.69
N SER A 64 -4.22 -5.08 21.61
CA SER A 64 -4.79 -6.10 20.70
C SER A 64 -3.70 -6.85 19.93
N ILE A 65 -2.66 -6.16 19.45
CA ILE A 65 -1.50 -6.79 18.79
C ILE A 65 -0.80 -7.77 19.73
N ALA A 66 -0.66 -7.41 20.99
CA ALA A 66 -0.03 -8.25 22.00
C ALA A 66 -0.86 -9.49 22.38
N SER A 67 -2.20 -9.38 22.31
CA SER A 67 -3.11 -10.46 22.73
C SER A 67 -3.59 -11.37 21.61
N SER A 68 -3.53 -10.93 20.36
CA SER A 68 -4.06 -11.64 19.20
C SER A 68 -3.02 -11.73 18.09
N LEU A 69 -2.55 -12.93 17.79
CA LEU A 69 -1.59 -13.16 16.71
C LEU A 69 -2.24 -12.85 15.35
N GLY A 70 -1.57 -12.04 14.54
CA GLY A 70 -2.07 -11.64 13.23
C GLY A 70 -1.12 -10.74 12.45
N VAL A 71 -1.57 -10.32 11.28
CA VAL A 71 -0.94 -9.26 10.47
C VAL A 71 -1.71 -7.98 10.70
N TYR A 72 -1.06 -6.95 11.21
CA TYR A 72 -1.64 -5.65 11.50
C TYR A 72 -1.13 -4.62 10.51
N LEU A 73 -2.00 -4.15 9.64
CA LEU A 73 -1.70 -3.13 8.64
C LEU A 73 -2.15 -1.76 9.15
N PHE A 74 -1.21 -0.86 9.38
CA PHE A 74 -1.44 0.56 9.56
C PHE A 74 -1.38 1.24 8.19
N ASP A 75 -2.54 1.39 7.55
CA ASP A 75 -2.65 2.01 6.23
C ASP A 75 -2.76 3.53 6.34
N GLU A 76 -2.37 4.23 5.25
CA GLU A 76 -2.37 5.69 5.19
C GLU A 76 -1.58 6.35 6.34
N PHE A 77 -0.41 5.79 6.64
CA PHE A 77 0.44 6.25 7.74
C PHE A 77 0.86 7.73 7.60
N ASP A 78 0.81 8.26 6.41
CA ASP A 78 1.00 9.69 6.10
C ASP A 78 -0.08 10.60 6.74
N ALA A 79 -1.24 10.06 7.15
CA ALA A 79 -2.22 10.82 7.91
C ALA A 79 -1.68 11.34 9.25
N ILE A 80 -0.68 10.65 9.83
CA ILE A 80 -0.01 11.09 11.08
C ILE A 80 1.17 12.04 10.80
N GLY A 81 1.73 12.01 9.58
CA GLY A 81 2.91 12.78 9.21
C GLY A 81 2.64 14.03 8.36
N ALA A 82 1.40 14.28 7.94
CA ALA A 82 1.08 15.36 7.03
C ALA A 82 1.30 16.73 7.66
N ASP A 83 2.17 17.53 7.04
CA ASP A 83 2.43 18.92 7.37
C ASP A 83 1.18 19.76 6.99
N ARG A 84 0.35 20.05 7.97
CA ARG A 84 -0.75 20.98 7.80
C ARG A 84 -0.35 22.31 8.44
N SER A 85 -0.41 23.36 7.67
CA SER A 85 0.11 24.71 7.86
C SER A 85 -0.39 25.52 9.08
N LEU A 86 -0.84 24.87 10.14
CA LEU A 86 -1.25 25.49 11.40
C LEU A 86 -0.34 24.99 12.51
N ASP A 87 0.46 25.85 13.12
CA ASP A 87 1.49 25.56 14.12
C ASP A 87 1.06 24.65 15.29
N ASN A 88 -0.21 24.64 15.64
CA ASN A 88 -0.75 23.80 16.72
C ASN A 88 -0.98 22.34 16.30
N GLU A 89 -1.34 22.07 15.05
CA GLU A 89 -1.59 20.70 14.55
C GLU A 89 -0.27 19.94 14.33
N VAL A 90 0.81 20.62 13.96
CA VAL A 90 2.15 20.01 13.77
C VAL A 90 2.67 19.40 15.07
N GLY A 91 2.47 20.10 16.20
CA GLY A 91 2.90 19.59 17.50
C GLY A 91 2.13 18.35 17.95
N GLU A 92 0.84 18.26 17.61
CA GLU A 92 -0.01 17.13 17.96
C GLU A 92 0.33 15.89 17.13
N MET A 93 0.49 16.05 15.83
CA MET A 93 0.86 14.95 14.92
C MET A 93 2.23 14.36 15.27
N ARG A 94 3.21 15.20 15.64
CA ARG A 94 4.51 14.71 16.15
C ARG A 94 4.37 13.88 17.41
N ARG A 95 3.48 14.27 18.33
CA ARG A 95 3.25 13.50 19.58
C ARG A 95 2.60 12.16 19.29
N ILE A 96 1.63 12.11 18.38
CA ILE A 96 1.00 10.86 17.94
C ILE A 96 2.03 9.93 17.30
N LEU A 97 2.86 10.47 16.40
CA LEU A 97 3.95 9.73 15.77
C LEU A 97 4.93 9.18 16.83
N ASN A 98 5.34 10.01 17.76
CA ASN A 98 6.24 9.58 18.84
C ASN A 98 5.60 8.49 19.72
N SER A 99 4.31 8.59 20.04
CA SER A 99 3.58 7.55 20.77
C SER A 99 3.54 6.24 19.99
N PHE A 100 3.25 6.29 18.69
CA PHE A 100 3.28 5.13 17.82
C PHE A 100 4.66 4.48 17.77
N LEU A 101 5.72 5.29 17.60
CA LEU A 101 7.11 4.81 17.60
C LEU A 101 7.49 4.13 18.91
N GLN A 102 7.05 4.70 20.03
CA GLN A 102 7.28 4.11 21.35
C GLN A 102 6.56 2.76 21.49
N PHE A 103 5.32 2.65 21.03
CA PHE A 103 4.58 1.39 21.07
C PHE A 103 5.20 0.33 20.16
N ILE A 104 5.65 0.69 18.96
CA ILE A 104 6.40 -0.24 18.09
C ILE A 104 7.67 -0.74 18.77
N GLU A 105 8.44 0.14 19.42
CA GLU A 105 9.66 -0.27 20.13
C GLU A 105 9.38 -1.23 21.29
N GLN A 106 8.33 -0.95 22.04
CA GLN A 106 7.94 -1.73 23.22
C GLN A 106 7.24 -3.05 22.86
N ASP A 107 6.77 -3.19 21.62
CA ASP A 107 6.04 -4.38 21.23
C ASP A 107 6.96 -5.60 21.13
N THR A 108 6.61 -6.63 21.89
CA THR A 108 7.28 -7.93 21.95
C THR A 108 6.41 -9.08 21.46
N SER A 109 5.26 -8.79 20.84
CA SER A 109 4.36 -9.80 20.27
C SER A 109 5.03 -10.61 19.16
N GLU A 110 4.41 -11.69 18.73
CA GLU A 110 4.80 -12.41 17.51
C GLU A 110 4.01 -11.97 16.27
N SER A 111 3.12 -11.01 16.41
CA SER A 111 2.34 -10.45 15.31
C SER A 111 3.21 -9.68 14.33
N ILE A 112 2.81 -9.68 13.05
CA ILE A 112 3.47 -8.88 12.02
C ILE A 112 2.82 -7.50 11.99
N ILE A 113 3.63 -6.47 12.05
CA ILE A 113 3.21 -5.07 11.99
C ILE A 113 3.70 -4.48 10.68
N ILE A 114 2.77 -4.00 9.86
CA ILE A 114 3.05 -3.37 8.58
C ILE A 114 2.52 -1.93 8.63
N ALA A 115 3.37 -0.95 8.38
CA ALA A 115 2.96 0.43 8.14
C ALA A 115 3.08 0.75 6.65
N ALA A 116 2.03 1.32 6.04
CA ALA A 116 2.02 1.69 4.63
C ALA A 116 1.81 3.20 4.46
N THR A 117 2.65 3.83 3.65
CA THR A 117 2.60 5.28 3.38
C THR A 117 2.78 5.60 1.91
N ASN A 118 2.16 6.70 1.47
CA ASN A 118 2.33 7.24 0.12
C ASN A 118 3.40 8.34 0.06
N ASN A 119 3.92 8.80 1.20
CA ASN A 119 4.79 9.97 1.25
C ASN A 119 6.10 9.70 2.02
N GLN A 120 7.18 9.48 1.25
CA GLN A 120 8.54 9.31 1.79
C GLN A 120 9.06 10.51 2.57
N LYS A 121 8.69 11.73 2.16
CA LYS A 121 9.26 12.96 2.72
C LYS A 121 8.81 13.25 4.16
N LEU A 122 7.73 12.62 4.58
CA LEU A 122 7.17 12.79 5.93
C LEU A 122 7.81 11.87 6.97
N LEU A 123 8.64 10.92 6.54
CA LEU A 123 9.20 9.91 7.40
C LEU A 123 10.61 10.35 7.87
N ASP A 124 10.69 10.77 9.12
CA ASP A 124 11.98 11.06 9.78
C ASP A 124 12.86 9.79 9.83
N GLN A 125 14.18 9.96 9.75
CA GLN A 125 15.16 8.86 9.91
C GLN A 125 14.94 8.05 11.20
N ALA A 126 14.38 8.69 12.23
CA ALA A 126 14.03 8.03 13.48
C ALA A 126 12.98 6.92 13.28
N LEU A 127 12.06 7.08 12.33
CA LEU A 127 11.04 6.10 12.03
C LEU A 127 11.64 4.85 11.34
N PHE A 128 12.52 5.06 10.37
CA PHE A 128 13.15 3.94 9.64
C PHE A 128 13.91 2.97 10.56
N ARG A 129 14.52 3.50 11.63
CA ARG A 129 15.30 2.69 12.59
C ARG A 129 14.46 1.77 13.49
N ARG A 130 13.14 1.94 13.50
CA ARG A 130 12.22 1.17 14.35
C ARG A 130 11.52 0.04 13.63
N PHE A 131 11.70 0.00 12.31
CA PHE A 131 11.24 -1.11 11.49
C PHE A 131 12.41 -2.05 11.17
N ASP A 132 12.12 -3.34 11.10
CA ASP A 132 13.12 -4.36 10.78
C ASP A 132 13.47 -4.34 9.30
N ASP A 133 12.50 -3.97 8.43
CA ASP A 133 12.65 -3.85 7.00
C ASP A 133 11.87 -2.67 6.43
N VAL A 134 12.43 -2.05 5.39
CA VAL A 134 11.78 -0.98 4.63
C VAL A 134 11.69 -1.40 3.16
N LEU A 135 10.46 -1.47 2.64
CA LEU A 135 10.19 -1.84 1.26
C LEU A 135 9.78 -0.61 0.45
N HIS A 136 10.52 -0.36 -0.64
CA HIS A 136 10.24 0.75 -1.54
C HIS A 136 9.48 0.26 -2.77
N TYR A 137 8.25 0.72 -2.92
CA TYR A 137 7.38 0.38 -4.04
C TYR A 137 7.43 1.46 -5.09
N THR A 138 7.85 1.09 -6.29
CA THR A 138 7.91 1.98 -7.46
C THR A 138 6.78 1.71 -8.43
N LEU A 139 6.60 2.59 -9.40
CA LEU A 139 5.75 2.31 -10.56
C LEU A 139 6.31 1.12 -11.33
N PRO A 140 5.44 0.34 -12.03
CA PRO A 140 5.86 -0.87 -12.70
C PRO A 140 6.86 -0.62 -13.83
N THR A 141 7.86 -1.48 -13.92
CA THR A 141 8.79 -1.55 -15.04
C THR A 141 8.09 -2.09 -16.29
N PRO A 142 8.65 -1.89 -17.51
CA PRO A 142 8.08 -2.47 -18.73
C PRO A 142 7.87 -3.99 -18.69
N LYS A 143 8.73 -4.71 -17.97
CA LYS A 143 8.58 -6.17 -17.79
C LYS A 143 7.40 -6.52 -16.88
N GLU A 144 7.22 -5.77 -15.80
CA GLU A 144 6.10 -5.94 -14.87
C GLU A 144 4.78 -5.55 -15.51
N ILE A 145 4.76 -4.49 -16.33
CA ILE A 145 3.60 -4.10 -17.15
C ILE A 145 3.19 -5.25 -18.08
N ASP A 146 4.13 -5.82 -18.83
CA ASP A 146 3.87 -6.96 -19.72
C ASP A 146 3.32 -8.16 -18.94
N HIS A 147 3.94 -8.47 -17.81
CA HIS A 147 3.49 -9.56 -16.95
C HIS A 147 2.07 -9.33 -16.39
N LEU A 148 1.77 -8.10 -15.97
CA LEU A 148 0.45 -7.74 -15.43
C LEU A 148 -0.65 -7.86 -16.50
N PHE A 149 -0.42 -7.39 -17.72
CA PHE A 149 -1.36 -7.56 -18.82
C PHE A 149 -1.62 -9.03 -19.11
N LYS A 150 -0.55 -9.84 -19.25
CA LYS A 150 -0.68 -11.27 -19.46
C LYS A 150 -1.46 -11.94 -18.34
N TYR A 151 -1.09 -11.69 -17.11
CA TYR A 151 -1.75 -12.26 -15.93
C TYR A 151 -3.26 -11.94 -15.89
N LYS A 152 -3.63 -10.69 -16.18
CA LYS A 152 -5.02 -10.23 -16.12
C LYS A 152 -5.86 -10.70 -17.30
N ILE A 153 -5.33 -10.64 -18.53
CA ILE A 153 -6.12 -10.86 -19.74
C ILE A 153 -6.08 -12.33 -20.19
N THR A 154 -4.97 -13.05 -19.97
CA THR A 154 -4.84 -14.45 -20.42
C THR A 154 -5.86 -15.38 -19.74
N SER A 155 -6.33 -15.05 -18.55
CA SER A 155 -7.40 -15.79 -17.88
C SER A 155 -8.74 -15.68 -18.62
N PHE A 156 -8.95 -14.65 -19.45
CA PHE A 156 -10.13 -14.41 -20.26
C PHE A 156 -9.89 -14.76 -21.73
N ASP A 157 -8.79 -14.31 -22.31
CA ASP A 157 -8.37 -14.58 -23.70
C ASP A 157 -6.96 -15.19 -23.71
N THR A 158 -6.88 -16.48 -23.88
CA THR A 158 -5.61 -17.26 -23.88
C THR A 158 -4.71 -16.93 -25.07
N CYS A 159 -5.24 -16.34 -26.14
CA CYS A 159 -4.50 -15.95 -27.34
C CYS A 159 -3.97 -14.51 -27.27
N PHE A 160 -4.30 -13.77 -26.22
CA PHE A 160 -3.89 -12.38 -26.08
C PHE A 160 -2.37 -12.23 -26.00
N THR A 161 -1.85 -11.27 -26.77
CA THR A 161 -0.43 -10.92 -26.79
C THR A 161 -0.25 -9.42 -26.58
N THR A 162 0.70 -9.04 -25.75
CA THR A 162 1.04 -7.64 -25.48
C THR A 162 1.87 -7.04 -26.61
N SER A 163 1.56 -5.81 -27.02
CA SER A 163 2.39 -5.06 -27.97
C SER A 163 3.35 -4.08 -27.24
N LYS A 164 4.42 -3.67 -27.93
CA LYS A 164 5.35 -2.66 -27.40
C LYS A 164 4.67 -1.30 -27.21
N GLU A 165 3.75 -0.94 -28.13
CA GLU A 165 2.98 0.30 -28.04
C GLU A 165 2.10 0.31 -26.79
N MET A 166 1.44 -0.80 -26.48
CA MET A 166 0.61 -0.93 -25.28
C MET A 166 1.45 -0.81 -23.98
N ILE A 167 2.62 -1.45 -23.93
CA ILE A 167 3.54 -1.32 -22.80
C ILE A 167 4.00 0.13 -22.64
N ASN A 168 4.29 0.82 -23.76
CA ASN A 168 4.70 2.22 -23.71
C ASN A 168 3.56 3.14 -23.27
N ALA A 169 2.33 2.89 -23.72
CA ALA A 169 1.15 3.65 -23.27
C ALA A 169 0.84 3.46 -21.79
N ALA A 170 1.22 2.34 -21.18
CA ALA A 170 1.03 2.08 -19.76
C ALA A 170 2.13 2.68 -18.84
N LYS A 171 3.23 3.20 -19.41
CA LYS A 171 4.30 3.80 -18.60
C LYS A 171 3.80 4.99 -17.79
N GLY A 172 4.20 5.07 -16.54
CA GLY A 172 3.77 6.14 -15.63
C GLY A 172 2.48 5.84 -14.86
N LEU A 173 1.72 4.83 -15.27
CA LEU A 173 0.55 4.35 -14.53
C LEU A 173 0.95 3.37 -13.42
N SER A 174 0.19 3.35 -12.34
CA SER A 174 0.38 2.40 -11.25
C SER A 174 -0.15 1.00 -11.63
N HIS A 175 0.26 -0.02 -10.86
CA HIS A 175 -0.26 -1.39 -11.01
C HIS A 175 -1.79 -1.45 -10.92
N ALA A 176 -2.39 -0.69 -10.00
CA ALA A 176 -3.84 -0.65 -9.82
C ALA A 176 -4.55 -0.03 -11.03
N GLU A 177 -3.98 0.99 -11.65
CA GLU A 177 -4.55 1.64 -12.84
C GLU A 177 -4.50 0.72 -14.06
N ILE A 178 -3.35 0.08 -14.28
CA ILE A 178 -3.20 -0.90 -15.37
C ILE A 178 -4.17 -2.07 -15.17
N ALA A 179 -4.30 -2.57 -13.94
CA ALA A 179 -5.25 -3.63 -13.63
C ALA A 179 -6.70 -3.21 -13.91
N ARG A 180 -7.10 -1.97 -13.58
CA ARG A 180 -8.42 -1.42 -13.91
C ARG A 180 -8.67 -1.35 -15.40
N VAL A 181 -7.69 -0.90 -16.19
CA VAL A 181 -7.79 -0.89 -17.66
C VAL A 181 -8.03 -2.29 -18.19
N CYS A 182 -7.33 -3.30 -17.68
CA CYS A 182 -7.59 -4.70 -18.05
C CYS A 182 -9.02 -5.12 -17.70
N ASP A 183 -9.47 -4.82 -16.48
CA ASP A 183 -10.81 -5.17 -16.02
C ASP A 183 -11.90 -4.47 -16.85
N ASP A 184 -11.69 -3.21 -17.24
CA ASP A 184 -12.60 -2.45 -18.10
C ASP A 184 -12.61 -2.98 -19.53
N ALA A 185 -11.46 -3.37 -20.09
CA ALA A 185 -11.37 -4.02 -21.40
C ALA A 185 -12.12 -5.36 -21.42
N ILE A 186 -11.97 -6.18 -20.38
CA ILE A 186 -12.69 -7.45 -20.24
C ILE A 186 -14.20 -7.21 -20.13
N LYS A 187 -14.66 -6.25 -19.32
CA LYS A 187 -16.07 -5.88 -19.19
C LYS A 187 -16.66 -5.44 -20.53
N ASN A 188 -15.95 -4.56 -21.26
CA ASN A 188 -16.38 -4.09 -22.57
C ASN A 188 -16.50 -5.26 -23.58
N SER A 189 -15.55 -6.19 -23.55
CA SER A 189 -15.59 -7.40 -24.38
C SER A 189 -16.84 -8.23 -24.09
N ILE A 190 -17.14 -8.48 -22.82
CA ILE A 190 -18.29 -9.29 -22.40
C ILE A 190 -19.62 -8.60 -22.73
N LEU A 191 -19.74 -7.30 -22.48
CA LEU A 191 -21.00 -6.57 -22.64
C LEU A 191 -21.37 -6.32 -24.08
N ASN A 192 -20.38 -6.18 -24.96
CA ASN A 192 -20.58 -5.82 -26.37
C ASN A 192 -20.28 -6.99 -27.34
N ASP A 193 -19.91 -8.15 -26.82
CA ASP A 193 -19.52 -9.34 -27.59
C ASP A 193 -18.41 -9.03 -28.62
N ILE A 194 -17.39 -8.30 -28.21
CA ILE A 194 -16.26 -7.88 -29.04
C ILE A 194 -14.94 -8.42 -28.48
N ALA A 195 -14.00 -8.77 -29.38
CA ALA A 195 -12.68 -9.24 -28.97
C ALA A 195 -11.86 -8.12 -28.32
N ILE A 196 -11.04 -8.47 -27.31
CA ILE A 196 -10.06 -7.55 -26.73
C ILE A 196 -8.95 -7.29 -27.76
N THR A 197 -8.71 -6.03 -28.09
CA THR A 197 -7.64 -5.62 -29.00
C THR A 197 -6.63 -4.71 -28.30
N ASN A 198 -5.37 -4.77 -28.74
CA ASN A 198 -4.34 -3.86 -28.24
C ASN A 198 -4.73 -2.39 -28.43
N LYS A 199 -5.43 -2.04 -29.52
CA LYS A 199 -5.89 -0.69 -29.80
C LYS A 199 -6.89 -0.21 -28.75
N ALA A 200 -7.89 -1.02 -28.41
CA ALA A 200 -8.87 -0.68 -27.37
C ALA A 200 -8.22 -0.48 -26.01
N ILE A 201 -7.23 -1.31 -25.65
CA ILE A 201 -6.49 -1.14 -24.40
C ILE A 201 -5.67 0.17 -24.42
N ILE A 202 -5.00 0.51 -25.52
CA ILE A 202 -4.24 1.76 -25.65
C ILE A 202 -5.17 2.97 -25.50
N GLU A 203 -6.36 2.95 -26.06
CA GLU A 203 -7.36 4.02 -25.90
C GLU A 203 -7.73 4.20 -24.41
N LEU A 204 -8.04 3.10 -23.70
CA LEU A 204 -8.33 3.15 -22.26
C LEU A 204 -7.13 3.63 -21.40
N LEU A 205 -5.89 3.27 -21.78
CA LEU A 205 -4.69 3.76 -21.11
C LEU A 205 -4.51 5.27 -21.28
N ASN A 206 -4.75 5.78 -22.50
CA ASN A 206 -4.66 7.21 -22.78
C ASN A 206 -5.73 8.00 -22.01
N GLU A 207 -6.97 7.51 -21.96
CA GLU A 207 -8.02 8.10 -21.12
C GLU A 207 -7.61 8.19 -19.64
N ARG A 208 -6.89 7.19 -19.14
CA ARG A 208 -6.36 7.23 -17.77
C ARG A 208 -5.30 8.32 -17.58
N HIS A 209 -4.40 8.48 -18.54
CA HIS A 209 -3.40 9.56 -18.50
C HIS A 209 -4.07 10.95 -18.51
N ASP A 210 -5.10 11.15 -19.33
CA ASP A 210 -5.81 12.42 -19.42
C ASP A 210 -6.48 12.82 -18.11
N ILE A 211 -7.00 11.86 -17.35
CA ILE A 211 -7.59 12.12 -16.01
C ILE A 211 -6.56 12.72 -15.04
N TYR A 212 -5.28 12.36 -15.15
CA TYR A 212 -4.22 12.87 -14.28
C TYR A 212 -3.63 14.19 -14.76
N THR A 213 -3.50 14.37 -16.06
CA THR A 213 -3.01 15.65 -16.65
C THR A 213 -3.98 16.80 -16.47
N CYS A 214 -5.30 16.54 -16.47
CA CYS A 214 -6.31 17.58 -16.19
C CYS A 214 -6.36 18.06 -14.73
N LYS A 215 -5.66 17.40 -13.80
CA LYS A 215 -5.60 17.80 -12.38
C LYS A 215 -4.43 18.72 -12.04
N GLU A 216 -3.47 18.88 -12.95
CA GLU A 216 -2.29 19.75 -12.77
C GLU A 216 -2.45 21.13 -13.42
N ALA A 217 -3.58 21.42 -14.04
CA ALA A 217 -3.97 22.73 -14.60
C ALA A 217 -4.99 23.41 -13.69
#